data_d3550fd24c96edecc472f9395293d644
#
_entry.id   d3550fd24c96edecc472f9395293d644
#
_cell.length_a   1.000
_cell.length_b   1.000
_cell.length_c   1.000
_cell.angle_alpha   90.00
_cell.angle_beta   90.00
_cell.angle_gamma   90.00
#
_symmetry.space_group_name_H-M   'P 1'
#
loop_
_entity.id
_entity.type
_entity.pdbx_description
1 polymer ?
#
loop_
_entity_poly.entity_id
_entity_poly.type
_entity_poly.pdbx_seq_one_letter_code
_entity_poly.pdbx_strand_id
1 'polypeptide(L)'
;MKKKLVSLALAAAMGMTLLAGCGGSTGSTGSEAAGTSSTAESAAASTAESAAASVAEGSSDLASAKVGVCIYQFADNFMTLFRQELESYLVAQGFDKGNITIVDGANDQATQSGQIDNFIADNVDVLIINLVNSSSAATVTDKVVEAGIPLVYINREPDADEQQRWTDNDWNVCYVGCDARQSGTFQGEIIADLGLDAVDFNKNGKIDYIMIEGDPENVDAAYRTEFSVKALTDAGLEVNCLDDQVGMWDQVKGAELVANSLSQHGTDIEVVFCNNDAMALGALQSIQSAGRKVGEDIYLVGVDALTEVVQYVIDGSITGTVFNNHFAQADGAADAAINYLTGAGNEHNIQCDYTKVTADNAQEILDSLS
;
A
#
# COMPACT_ATOMS: atom_id res chain seq x y z
N MET A 1 21.49 39.31 31.19
CA MET A 1 21.10 39.30 32.62
C MET A 1 20.20 38.07 32.87
N LYS A 2 20.75 37.17 33.67
CA LYS A 2 20.17 36.27 34.69
C LYS A 2 18.76 35.66 34.42
N LYS A 3 18.71 34.37 34.08
CA LYS A 3 18.32 33.17 34.88
C LYS A 3 16.91 33.17 35.48
N LYS A 4 16.10 32.10 35.15
CA LYS A 4 15.69 31.11 36.17
C LYS A 4 15.06 29.88 35.51
N LEU A 5 15.69 28.73 35.77
CA LEU A 5 15.16 27.37 35.70
C LEU A 5 14.11 27.16 36.81
N VAL A 6 13.05 26.40 36.52
CA VAL A 6 12.30 25.66 37.54
C VAL A 6 12.04 24.25 37.04
N SER A 7 12.76 23.30 37.62
CA SER A 7 12.48 21.88 37.58
C SER A 7 11.40 21.52 38.57
N LEU A 8 10.44 20.68 38.20
CA LEU A 8 9.63 19.98 39.19
C LEU A 8 9.53 18.48 38.76
N ALA A 9 10.22 17.68 39.53
CA ALA A 9 10.10 16.20 39.53
C ALA A 9 8.96 15.82 40.48
N LEU A 10 8.14 14.85 40.10
CA LEU A 10 7.32 14.10 41.05
C LEU A 10 7.35 12.60 40.73
N ALA A 11 7.74 11.83 41.73
CA ALA A 11 7.98 10.39 41.69
C ALA A 11 6.75 9.58 42.14
N ALA A 12 6.63 8.42 41.55
CA ALA A 12 6.26 7.09 42.05
C ALA A 12 5.05 6.90 43.02
N ALA A 13 4.22 5.92 42.67
CA ALA A 13 3.85 4.86 43.63
C ALA A 13 3.31 3.62 42.92
N MET A 14 3.93 2.50 43.26
CA MET A 14 3.57 1.11 42.91
C MET A 14 2.31 0.67 43.67
N GLY A 15 1.56 -0.24 43.06
CA GLY A 15 0.53 -1.02 43.74
C GLY A 15 0.35 -2.37 43.07
N MET A 16 1.08 -3.37 43.56
CA MET A 16 0.83 -4.80 43.31
C MET A 16 -0.36 -5.28 44.13
N THR A 17 -1.27 -6.04 43.50
CA THR A 17 -2.07 -7.03 44.25
C THR A 17 -2.23 -8.29 43.43
N LEU A 18 -1.57 -9.34 43.95
CA LEU A 18 -1.79 -10.74 43.67
C LEU A 18 -3.03 -11.23 44.42
N LEU A 19 -3.88 -12.02 43.76
CA LEU A 19 -4.71 -13.00 44.45
C LEU A 19 -4.93 -14.22 43.57
N ALA A 20 -4.42 -15.33 44.05
CA ALA A 20 -4.65 -16.67 43.55
C ALA A 20 -5.94 -17.23 44.14
N GLY A 21 -6.62 -18.12 43.42
CA GLY A 21 -7.75 -18.86 43.90
C GLY A 21 -7.99 -20.10 43.07
N CYS A 22 -7.64 -21.25 43.65
CA CYS A 22 -7.74 -22.64 43.18
C CYS A 22 -9.14 -23.24 43.38
N GLY A 23 -9.45 -24.32 42.63
CA GLY A 23 -10.40 -25.37 42.95
C GLY A 23 -11.54 -25.49 41.96
N GLY A 24 -11.84 -26.60 41.31
CA GLY A 24 -11.75 -27.98 41.52
C GLY A 24 -12.99 -28.65 40.95
N SER A 25 -12.82 -29.54 39.99
CA SER A 25 -13.17 -30.95 39.97
C SER A 25 -14.64 -31.44 39.82
N THR A 26 -14.73 -32.44 38.93
CA THR A 26 -15.69 -33.56 38.82
C THR A 26 -17.05 -33.26 38.19
N GLY A 27 -17.56 -34.05 37.31
CA GLY A 27 -17.43 -35.38 36.79
C GLY A 27 -18.65 -35.82 36.01
N SER A 28 -18.41 -36.63 35.00
CA SER A 28 -19.05 -37.93 34.71
C SER A 28 -20.40 -38.03 34.02
N THR A 29 -20.34 -38.82 32.95
CA THR A 29 -21.30 -39.84 32.41
C THR A 29 -22.52 -39.35 31.69
N GLY A 30 -22.80 -39.79 30.50
CA GLY A 30 -22.84 -41.02 29.81
C GLY A 30 -23.85 -41.03 28.70
N SER A 31 -23.53 -41.82 27.71
CA SER A 31 -24.36 -42.79 26.99
C SER A 31 -25.18 -42.40 25.77
N GLU A 32 -24.69 -42.93 24.62
CA GLU A 32 -25.32 -43.70 23.55
C GLU A 32 -26.66 -43.25 22.95
N ALA A 33 -26.72 -43.11 21.62
CA ALA A 33 -27.06 -44.12 20.64
C ALA A 33 -27.17 -43.58 19.22
N ALA A 34 -26.43 -44.19 18.33
CA ALA A 34 -26.70 -44.82 17.03
C ALA A 34 -27.72 -44.20 16.05
N GLY A 35 -27.27 -44.10 14.79
CA GLY A 35 -28.17 -44.16 13.63
C GLY A 35 -27.54 -43.58 12.34
N THR A 36 -26.74 -44.37 11.66
CA THR A 36 -26.62 -44.70 10.24
C THR A 36 -26.80 -43.65 9.15
N SER A 37 -25.71 -43.60 8.33
CA SER A 37 -25.67 -43.75 6.84
C SER A 37 -25.87 -42.48 6.03
N SER A 38 -25.11 -42.08 5.02
CA SER A 38 -24.10 -42.76 4.17
C SER A 38 -23.50 -41.75 3.21
N THR A 39 -22.23 -41.92 2.91
CA THR A 39 -21.56 -41.62 1.64
C THR A 39 -21.71 -40.24 0.99
N ALA A 40 -20.67 -39.40 1.15
CA ALA A 40 -20.01 -38.65 0.07
C ALA A 40 -18.75 -37.98 0.66
N GLU A 41 -17.71 -38.75 0.88
CA GLU A 41 -16.40 -38.20 1.25
C GLU A 41 -15.32 -39.11 0.65
N SER A 42 -14.91 -38.78 -0.56
CA SER A 42 -13.65 -39.26 -1.14
C SER A 42 -13.37 -38.57 -2.49
N ALA A 43 -13.02 -37.29 -2.46
CA ALA A 43 -12.35 -36.63 -3.58
C ALA A 43 -11.52 -35.38 -3.19
N ALA A 44 -11.62 -34.92 -1.94
CA ALA A 44 -10.88 -33.71 -1.52
C ALA A 44 -9.57 -33.99 -0.74
N ALA A 45 -9.32 -35.25 -0.32
CA ALA A 45 -8.15 -35.54 0.48
C ALA A 45 -6.88 -35.88 -0.34
N SER A 46 -7.00 -36.18 -1.65
CA SER A 46 -5.83 -36.57 -2.46
C SER A 46 -5.09 -35.40 -3.11
N THR A 47 -5.70 -34.23 -3.20
CA THR A 47 -5.05 -33.03 -3.75
C THR A 47 -4.32 -32.21 -2.69
N ALA A 48 -4.77 -32.24 -1.42
CA ALA A 48 -4.10 -31.55 -0.32
C ALA A 48 -2.79 -32.26 0.10
N GLU A 49 -2.76 -33.61 0.00
CA GLU A 49 -1.55 -34.37 0.38
C GLU A 49 -0.45 -34.29 -0.70
N SER A 50 -0.82 -34.04 -1.97
CA SER A 50 0.14 -33.82 -3.07
C SER A 50 0.73 -32.41 -3.05
N ALA A 51 -0.03 -31.40 -2.60
CA ALA A 51 0.46 -30.03 -2.47
C ALA A 51 1.36 -29.86 -1.25
N ALA A 52 1.02 -30.52 -0.12
CA ALA A 52 1.85 -30.51 1.08
C ALA A 52 3.19 -31.26 0.92
N ALA A 53 3.23 -32.31 0.06
CA ALA A 53 4.46 -33.03 -0.23
C ALA A 53 5.42 -32.25 -1.15
N SER A 54 4.92 -31.41 -2.05
CA SER A 54 5.76 -30.55 -2.92
C SER A 54 6.32 -29.34 -2.20
N VAL A 55 5.60 -28.82 -1.20
CA VAL A 55 6.08 -27.71 -0.35
C VAL A 55 7.17 -28.18 0.61
N ALA A 56 7.17 -29.46 1.03
CA ALA A 56 8.18 -29.98 1.96
C ALA A 56 9.57 -30.23 1.32
N GLU A 57 9.67 -30.43 0.00
CA GLU A 57 10.96 -30.64 -0.67
C GLU A 57 11.66 -29.31 -1.07
N GLY A 58 10.91 -28.20 -1.21
CA GLY A 58 11.48 -26.86 -1.46
C GLY A 58 11.80 -26.04 -0.21
N SER A 59 11.22 -26.39 0.95
CA SER A 59 11.30 -25.54 2.15
C SER A 59 12.67 -25.53 2.85
N SER A 60 13.52 -26.54 2.63
CA SER A 60 14.85 -26.58 3.24
C SER A 60 15.84 -25.63 2.57
N ASP A 61 15.68 -25.37 1.28
CA ASP A 61 16.55 -24.46 0.54
C ASP A 61 16.19 -23.00 0.80
N LEU A 62 14.88 -22.68 0.94
CA LEU A 62 14.41 -21.34 1.24
C LEU A 62 14.81 -20.86 2.64
N ALA A 63 14.85 -21.75 3.64
CA ALA A 63 15.23 -21.40 5.00
C ALA A 63 16.67 -20.83 5.11
N SER A 64 17.56 -21.22 4.20
CA SER A 64 18.94 -20.73 4.16
C SER A 64 19.12 -19.49 3.28
N ALA A 65 18.15 -19.17 2.43
CA ALA A 65 18.26 -18.09 1.48
C ALA A 65 18.17 -16.72 2.17
N LYS A 66 19.06 -15.82 1.78
CA LYS A 66 19.12 -14.44 2.28
C LYS A 66 18.34 -13.51 1.37
N VAL A 67 17.38 -12.81 1.91
CA VAL A 67 16.56 -11.82 1.20
C VAL A 67 16.93 -10.41 1.65
N GLY A 68 17.37 -9.57 0.71
CA GLY A 68 17.59 -8.15 0.94
C GLY A 68 16.36 -7.36 0.45
N VAL A 69 15.82 -6.50 1.30
CA VAL A 69 14.66 -5.64 0.95
C VAL A 69 15.01 -4.18 1.22
N CYS A 70 14.90 -3.32 0.20
CA CYS A 70 15.00 -1.88 0.34
C CYS A 70 13.60 -1.25 0.18
N ILE A 71 13.11 -0.58 1.18
CA ILE A 71 11.88 0.23 1.12
C ILE A 71 12.29 1.71 1.01
N TYR A 72 11.66 2.47 0.11
CA TYR A 72 12.04 3.86 -0.14
C TYR A 72 11.99 4.73 1.12
N GLN A 73 10.96 4.53 1.97
CA GLN A 73 10.91 5.10 3.33
C GLN A 73 9.94 4.32 4.23
N PHE A 74 10.29 4.18 5.50
CA PHE A 74 9.48 3.45 6.48
C PHE A 74 8.29 4.24 7.03
N ALA A 75 8.34 5.57 6.91
CA ALA A 75 7.28 6.45 7.40
C ALA A 75 6.02 6.41 6.52
N ASP A 76 6.09 5.86 5.31
CA ASP A 76 4.96 5.70 4.41
C ASP A 76 3.95 4.68 4.95
N ASN A 77 2.66 5.07 4.98
CA ASN A 77 1.60 4.24 5.56
C ASN A 77 1.35 2.97 4.73
N PHE A 78 1.27 3.11 3.39
CA PHE A 78 1.07 1.98 2.49
C PHE A 78 2.25 1.01 2.55
N MET A 79 3.49 1.51 2.44
CA MET A 79 4.69 0.67 2.51
C MET A 79 4.91 0.06 3.90
N THR A 80 4.28 0.58 4.94
CA THR A 80 4.27 -0.07 6.26
C THR A 80 3.43 -1.34 6.23
N LEU A 81 2.25 -1.31 5.62
CA LEU A 81 1.40 -2.50 5.43
C LEU A 81 2.10 -3.52 4.52
N PHE A 82 2.57 -3.04 3.37
CA PHE A 82 3.27 -3.87 2.38
C PHE A 82 4.44 -4.66 3.00
N ARG A 83 5.36 -3.98 3.70
CA ARG A 83 6.56 -4.64 4.26
C ARG A 83 6.25 -5.63 5.37
N GLN A 84 5.17 -5.38 6.14
CA GLN A 84 4.71 -6.31 7.17
C GLN A 84 4.15 -7.58 6.55
N GLU A 85 3.35 -7.44 5.50
CA GLU A 85 2.82 -8.57 4.76
C GLU A 85 3.94 -9.34 4.05
N LEU A 86 4.85 -8.65 3.35
CA LEU A 86 5.98 -9.28 2.68
C LEU A 86 6.82 -10.14 3.65
N GLU A 87 7.18 -9.60 4.83
CA GLU A 87 7.92 -10.36 5.84
C GLU A 87 7.11 -11.56 6.34
N SER A 88 5.83 -11.35 6.62
CA SER A 88 4.92 -12.40 7.10
C SER A 88 4.78 -13.53 6.09
N TYR A 89 4.54 -13.17 4.83
CA TYR A 89 4.37 -14.14 3.76
C TYR A 89 5.67 -14.90 3.45
N LEU A 90 6.82 -14.24 3.36
CA LEU A 90 8.11 -14.90 3.19
C LEU A 90 8.37 -15.93 4.30
N VAL A 91 8.11 -15.58 5.57
CA VAL A 91 8.25 -16.51 6.70
C VAL A 91 7.27 -17.67 6.56
N ALA A 92 6.02 -17.42 6.15
CA ALA A 92 5.03 -18.47 5.93
C ALA A 92 5.44 -19.43 4.80
N GLN A 93 6.16 -18.95 3.78
CA GLN A 93 6.71 -19.75 2.69
C GLN A 93 7.98 -20.55 3.08
N GLY A 94 8.50 -20.36 4.29
CA GLY A 94 9.59 -21.17 4.84
C GLY A 94 10.95 -20.48 4.94
N PHE A 95 11.05 -19.16 4.67
CA PHE A 95 12.29 -18.41 4.94
C PHE A 95 12.52 -18.27 6.45
N ASP A 96 13.79 -18.34 6.85
CA ASP A 96 14.16 -17.96 8.21
C ASP A 96 14.08 -16.44 8.34
N LYS A 97 13.30 -15.95 9.30
CA LYS A 97 13.18 -14.51 9.57
C LYS A 97 14.54 -13.84 9.78
N GLY A 98 15.53 -14.53 10.33
CA GLY A 98 16.90 -14.03 10.53
C GLY A 98 17.67 -13.80 9.23
N ASN A 99 17.21 -14.36 8.11
CA ASN A 99 17.79 -14.22 6.79
C ASN A 99 17.04 -13.16 5.92
N ILE A 100 15.97 -12.56 6.44
CA ILE A 100 15.24 -11.47 5.77
C ILE A 100 15.72 -10.15 6.37
N THR A 101 16.34 -9.30 5.57
CA THR A 101 16.83 -7.97 6.02
C THR A 101 16.08 -6.89 5.27
N ILE A 102 15.26 -6.12 6.00
CA ILE A 102 14.48 -5.00 5.45
C ILE A 102 15.08 -3.69 5.94
N VAL A 103 15.42 -2.78 5.01
CA VAL A 103 16.07 -1.50 5.33
C VAL A 103 15.29 -0.31 4.83
N ASP A 104 15.42 0.83 5.54
CA ASP A 104 14.80 2.10 5.24
C ASP A 104 15.70 2.96 4.34
N GLY A 105 15.25 3.25 3.12
CA GLY A 105 15.93 4.17 2.20
C GLY A 105 15.86 5.63 2.63
N ALA A 106 15.03 5.94 3.64
CA ALA A 106 14.85 7.28 4.22
C ALA A 106 14.55 8.38 3.19
N ASN A 107 13.92 8.00 2.07
CA ASN A 107 13.65 8.84 0.90
C ASN A 107 14.93 9.54 0.37
N ASP A 108 16.08 8.85 0.47
CA ASP A 108 17.38 9.35 0.02
C ASP A 108 18.06 8.34 -0.91
N GLN A 109 18.23 8.73 -2.18
CA GLN A 109 18.79 7.85 -3.22
C GLN A 109 20.23 7.42 -2.93
N ALA A 110 21.02 8.24 -2.27
CA ALA A 110 22.41 7.88 -1.93
C ALA A 110 22.44 6.84 -0.81
N THR A 111 21.55 6.96 0.18
CA THR A 111 21.32 5.97 1.24
C THR A 111 20.90 4.63 0.64
N GLN A 112 19.90 4.61 -0.24
CA GLN A 112 19.44 3.39 -0.90
C GLN A 112 20.54 2.73 -1.74
N SER A 113 21.30 3.53 -2.51
CA SER A 113 22.41 3.00 -3.30
C SER A 113 23.47 2.32 -2.43
N GLY A 114 23.80 2.90 -1.27
CA GLY A 114 24.73 2.30 -0.31
C GLY A 114 24.19 1.02 0.33
N GLN A 115 22.88 0.94 0.57
CA GLN A 115 22.22 -0.26 1.09
C GLN A 115 22.27 -1.41 0.07
N ILE A 116 22.02 -1.12 -1.20
CA ILE A 116 22.14 -2.09 -2.30
C ILE A 116 23.58 -2.59 -2.40
N ASP A 117 24.59 -1.70 -2.32
CA ASP A 117 25.99 -2.10 -2.31
C ASP A 117 26.34 -3.04 -1.16
N ASN A 118 25.77 -2.81 0.03
CA ASN A 118 25.94 -3.68 1.19
C ASN A 118 25.30 -5.05 0.96
N PHE A 119 24.09 -5.12 0.42
CA PHE A 119 23.44 -6.40 0.11
C PHE A 119 24.22 -7.21 -0.92
N ILE A 120 24.77 -6.56 -1.94
CA ILE A 120 25.65 -7.20 -2.92
C ILE A 120 26.91 -7.76 -2.23
N ALA A 121 27.55 -6.97 -1.36
CA ALA A 121 28.74 -7.40 -0.61
C ALA A 121 28.45 -8.56 0.37
N ASP A 122 27.23 -8.61 0.95
CA ASP A 122 26.76 -9.64 1.85
C ASP A 122 26.34 -10.93 1.11
N ASN A 123 26.37 -10.90 -0.23
CA ASN A 123 25.93 -11.98 -1.10
C ASN A 123 24.54 -12.47 -0.74
N VAL A 124 23.53 -11.57 -0.80
CA VAL A 124 22.14 -11.98 -0.69
C VAL A 124 21.73 -12.79 -1.92
N ASP A 125 20.79 -13.72 -1.74
CA ASP A 125 20.36 -14.62 -2.81
C ASP A 125 19.29 -13.98 -3.72
N VAL A 126 18.57 -12.96 -3.24
CA VAL A 126 17.60 -12.16 -3.99
C VAL A 126 17.45 -10.78 -3.39
N LEU A 127 17.18 -9.78 -4.23
CA LEU A 127 16.87 -8.40 -3.83
C LEU A 127 15.44 -8.03 -4.21
N ILE A 128 14.73 -7.39 -3.26
CA ILE A 128 13.40 -6.79 -3.47
C ILE A 128 13.54 -5.29 -3.22
N ILE A 129 13.26 -4.46 -4.22
CA ILE A 129 13.58 -3.02 -4.15
C ILE A 129 12.36 -2.17 -4.49
N ASN A 130 11.93 -1.36 -3.52
CA ASN A 130 11.05 -0.22 -3.72
C ASN A 130 11.93 1.02 -3.92
N LEU A 131 12.01 1.53 -5.14
CA LEU A 131 12.92 2.61 -5.53
C LEU A 131 12.61 3.93 -4.78
N VAL A 132 13.64 4.65 -4.35
CA VAL A 132 13.49 6.05 -3.92
C VAL A 132 13.13 6.92 -5.13
N ASN A 133 13.86 6.74 -6.23
CA ASN A 133 13.62 7.45 -7.48
C ASN A 133 13.43 6.43 -8.60
N SER A 134 12.27 6.43 -9.27
CA SER A 134 11.97 5.51 -10.37
C SER A 134 13.01 5.61 -11.51
N SER A 135 13.55 6.79 -11.77
CA SER A 135 14.58 6.99 -12.81
C SER A 135 15.94 6.34 -12.50
N SER A 136 16.16 5.88 -11.25
CA SER A 136 17.38 5.17 -10.87
C SER A 136 17.39 3.69 -11.28
N ALA A 137 16.26 3.16 -11.77
CA ALA A 137 16.09 1.73 -12.07
C ALA A 137 17.23 1.15 -12.93
N ALA A 138 17.56 1.80 -14.04
CA ALA A 138 18.62 1.31 -14.94
C ALA A 138 19.99 1.15 -14.23
N THR A 139 20.36 2.12 -13.38
CA THR A 139 21.61 2.06 -12.62
C THR A 139 21.59 0.95 -11.55
N VAL A 140 20.46 0.75 -10.91
CA VAL A 140 20.26 -0.32 -9.92
C VAL A 140 20.29 -1.67 -10.59
N THR A 141 19.56 -1.84 -11.72
CA THR A 141 19.56 -3.07 -12.51
C THR A 141 20.96 -3.47 -12.93
N ASP A 142 21.72 -2.54 -13.56
CA ASP A 142 23.08 -2.83 -14.03
C ASP A 142 23.96 -3.38 -12.91
N LYS A 143 23.92 -2.74 -11.74
CA LYS A 143 24.71 -3.11 -10.57
C LYS A 143 24.33 -4.50 -10.01
N VAL A 144 23.04 -4.78 -9.90
CA VAL A 144 22.54 -6.03 -9.32
C VAL A 144 22.72 -7.20 -10.28
N VAL A 145 22.48 -6.98 -11.57
CA VAL A 145 22.70 -7.98 -12.62
C VAL A 145 24.18 -8.31 -12.78
N GLU A 146 25.10 -7.32 -12.72
CA GLU A 146 26.54 -7.56 -12.71
C GLU A 146 26.98 -8.45 -11.53
N ALA A 147 26.31 -8.33 -10.39
CA ALA A 147 26.53 -9.18 -9.22
C ALA A 147 25.92 -10.58 -9.36
N GLY A 148 25.09 -10.83 -10.38
CA GLY A 148 24.40 -12.09 -10.61
C GLY A 148 23.25 -12.36 -9.65
N ILE A 149 22.68 -11.33 -9.01
CA ILE A 149 21.61 -11.44 -8.04
C ILE A 149 20.26 -11.20 -8.74
N PRO A 150 19.24 -12.06 -8.56
CA PRO A 150 17.88 -11.80 -9.01
C PRO A 150 17.28 -10.58 -8.34
N LEU A 151 16.47 -9.81 -9.09
CA LEU A 151 15.93 -8.53 -8.65
C LEU A 151 14.42 -8.45 -8.86
N VAL A 152 13.69 -8.09 -7.80
CA VAL A 152 12.26 -7.81 -7.85
C VAL A 152 12.05 -6.33 -7.49
N TYR A 153 11.64 -5.52 -8.46
CA TYR A 153 11.16 -4.17 -8.18
C TYR A 153 9.71 -4.23 -7.70
N ILE A 154 9.36 -3.38 -6.77
CA ILE A 154 8.02 -3.35 -6.17
C ILE A 154 7.46 -1.93 -6.13
N ASN A 155 6.13 -1.81 -6.29
CA ASN A 155 5.31 -0.61 -6.12
C ASN A 155 5.68 0.55 -7.07
N ARG A 156 6.88 1.13 -7.00
CA ARG A 156 7.33 2.21 -7.88
C ARG A 156 7.83 1.64 -9.21
N GLU A 157 7.02 1.81 -10.25
CA GLU A 157 7.27 1.20 -11.56
C GLU A 157 8.51 1.79 -12.24
N PRO A 158 9.49 0.96 -12.66
CA PRO A 158 10.53 1.37 -13.59
C PRO A 158 9.94 1.71 -14.98
N ASP A 159 10.59 2.60 -15.72
CA ASP A 159 10.10 2.98 -17.03
C ASP A 159 10.06 1.81 -18.04
N ALA A 160 9.24 1.96 -19.09
CA ALA A 160 9.02 0.90 -20.06
C ALA A 160 10.28 0.52 -20.84
N ASP A 161 11.19 1.48 -21.08
CA ASP A 161 12.45 1.23 -21.80
C ASP A 161 13.38 0.36 -20.94
N GLU A 162 13.37 0.56 -19.62
CA GLU A 162 14.14 -0.27 -18.70
C GLU A 162 13.54 -1.69 -18.62
N GLN A 163 12.23 -1.82 -18.52
CA GLN A 163 11.56 -3.14 -18.53
C GLN A 163 11.83 -3.90 -19.85
N GLN A 164 11.89 -3.18 -20.99
CA GLN A 164 12.26 -3.77 -22.26
C GLN A 164 13.71 -4.27 -22.26
N ARG A 165 14.65 -3.55 -21.61
CA ARG A 165 16.03 -4.02 -21.45
C ARG A 165 16.12 -5.36 -20.72
N TRP A 166 15.29 -5.59 -19.71
CA TRP A 166 15.26 -6.88 -18.99
C TRP A 166 14.85 -8.01 -19.93
N THR A 167 13.82 -7.78 -20.74
CA THR A 167 13.33 -8.73 -21.73
C THR A 167 14.39 -9.02 -22.81
N ASP A 168 15.02 -7.99 -23.36
CA ASP A 168 16.00 -8.11 -24.44
C ASP A 168 17.26 -8.89 -24.02
N ASN A 169 17.59 -8.87 -22.73
CA ASN A 169 18.79 -9.50 -22.17
C ASN A 169 18.48 -10.79 -21.38
N ASP A 170 17.21 -11.19 -21.26
CA ASP A 170 16.78 -12.36 -20.49
C ASP A 170 17.32 -12.34 -19.04
N TRP A 171 17.24 -11.17 -18.39
CA TRP A 171 17.71 -10.98 -17.02
C TRP A 171 16.68 -11.45 -15.99
N ASN A 172 17.16 -11.98 -14.87
CA ASN A 172 16.29 -12.31 -13.72
C ASN A 172 15.88 -11.04 -12.97
N VAL A 173 15.11 -10.19 -13.64
CA VAL A 173 14.57 -8.94 -13.12
C VAL A 173 13.09 -8.85 -13.44
N CYS A 174 12.27 -8.50 -12.46
CA CYS A 174 10.85 -8.23 -12.69
C CYS A 174 10.35 -7.07 -11.85
N TYR A 175 9.18 -6.56 -12.22
CA TYR A 175 8.40 -5.61 -11.45
C TYR A 175 7.12 -6.28 -10.95
N VAL A 176 6.78 -6.05 -9.69
CA VAL A 176 5.49 -6.45 -9.09
C VAL A 176 4.82 -5.21 -8.53
N GLY A 177 3.64 -4.89 -9.04
CA GLY A 177 2.90 -3.70 -8.64
C GLY A 177 1.57 -3.57 -9.35
N CYS A 178 1.01 -2.36 -9.35
CA CYS A 178 -0.25 -2.06 -10.01
C CYS A 178 -0.04 -0.94 -11.04
N ASP A 179 -0.88 -0.90 -12.08
CA ASP A 179 -0.89 0.23 -13.03
C ASP A 179 -1.57 1.45 -12.41
N ALA A 180 -0.81 2.44 -12.00
CA ALA A 180 -1.33 3.64 -11.36
C ALA A 180 -2.30 4.46 -12.23
N ARG A 181 -2.30 4.25 -13.56
CA ARG A 181 -3.31 4.83 -14.46
C ARG A 181 -4.71 4.33 -14.12
N GLN A 182 -4.85 3.07 -13.72
CA GLN A 182 -6.11 2.50 -13.27
C GLN A 182 -6.61 3.19 -11.99
N SER A 183 -5.74 3.43 -11.01
CA SER A 183 -6.13 4.09 -9.76
C SER A 183 -6.56 5.55 -9.99
N GLY A 184 -5.84 6.30 -10.81
CA GLY A 184 -6.26 7.64 -11.21
C GLY A 184 -7.62 7.62 -11.91
N THR A 185 -7.81 6.72 -12.87
CA THR A 185 -9.10 6.55 -13.56
C THR A 185 -10.23 6.30 -12.56
N PHE A 186 -10.05 5.40 -11.60
CA PHE A 186 -11.06 5.13 -10.58
C PHE A 186 -11.34 6.32 -9.67
N GLN A 187 -10.32 7.13 -9.30
CA GLN A 187 -10.56 8.38 -8.57
C GLN A 187 -11.48 9.33 -9.35
N GLY A 188 -11.21 9.54 -10.64
CA GLY A 188 -12.04 10.39 -11.47
C GLY A 188 -13.44 9.83 -11.68
N GLU A 189 -13.57 8.51 -11.88
CA GLU A 189 -14.86 7.83 -12.00
C GLU A 189 -15.73 7.95 -10.74
N ILE A 190 -15.15 7.88 -9.54
CA ILE A 190 -15.88 8.09 -8.28
C ILE A 190 -16.62 9.43 -8.30
N ILE A 191 -16.01 10.47 -8.83
CA ILE A 191 -16.62 11.80 -8.94
C ILE A 191 -17.56 11.89 -10.16
N ALA A 192 -17.16 11.32 -11.30
CA ALA A 192 -18.00 11.33 -12.52
C ALA A 192 -19.33 10.61 -12.31
N ASP A 193 -19.34 9.50 -11.57
CA ASP A 193 -20.53 8.70 -11.27
C ASP A 193 -21.57 9.47 -10.43
N LEU A 194 -21.16 10.52 -9.70
CA LEU A 194 -22.08 11.42 -8.98
C LEU A 194 -22.86 12.31 -9.93
N GLY A 195 -22.28 12.62 -11.08
CA GLY A 195 -22.85 13.54 -12.09
C GLY A 195 -22.66 15.02 -11.77
N LEU A 196 -22.61 15.84 -12.81
CA LEU A 196 -22.34 17.29 -12.72
C LEU A 196 -23.30 18.00 -11.74
N ASP A 197 -24.60 17.68 -11.82
CA ASP A 197 -25.62 18.36 -10.99
C ASP A 197 -25.40 18.20 -9.48
N ALA A 198 -24.76 17.12 -9.06
CA ALA A 198 -24.43 16.86 -7.66
C ALA A 198 -23.11 17.53 -7.24
N VAL A 199 -22.13 17.63 -8.15
CA VAL A 199 -20.78 18.10 -7.84
C VAL A 199 -20.63 19.62 -8.03
N ASP A 200 -21.24 20.20 -9.08
CA ASP A 200 -21.18 21.63 -9.39
C ASP A 200 -22.04 22.45 -8.41
N PHE A 201 -21.49 22.72 -7.22
CA PHE A 201 -22.19 23.48 -6.16
C PHE A 201 -22.33 24.96 -6.50
N ASN A 202 -21.34 25.55 -7.19
CA ASN A 202 -21.33 26.96 -7.56
C ASN A 202 -22.12 27.24 -8.86
N LYS A 203 -22.58 26.20 -9.57
CA LYS A 203 -23.42 26.25 -10.78
C LYS A 203 -22.76 26.96 -11.96
N ASN A 204 -21.43 26.80 -12.11
CA ASN A 204 -20.70 27.39 -13.24
C ASN A 204 -20.57 26.45 -14.46
N GLY A 205 -21.08 25.21 -14.36
CA GLY A 205 -21.08 24.21 -15.43
C GLY A 205 -19.80 23.40 -15.51
N LYS A 206 -18.94 23.47 -14.49
CA LYS A 206 -17.65 22.76 -14.42
C LYS A 206 -17.50 22.07 -13.07
N ILE A 207 -16.50 21.23 -12.96
CA ILE A 207 -16.00 20.70 -11.68
C ILE A 207 -14.75 21.47 -11.30
N ASP A 208 -14.84 22.29 -10.27
CA ASP A 208 -13.73 23.05 -9.72
C ASP A 208 -12.98 22.20 -8.70
N TYR A 209 -11.74 21.82 -9.00
CA TYR A 209 -10.97 20.90 -8.17
C TYR A 209 -9.62 21.46 -7.75
N ILE A 210 -9.08 20.88 -6.69
CA ILE A 210 -7.67 20.96 -6.33
C ILE A 210 -7.05 19.57 -6.35
N MET A 211 -5.73 19.52 -6.65
CA MET A 211 -4.93 18.31 -6.69
C MET A 211 -3.84 18.37 -5.63
N ILE A 212 -3.71 17.29 -4.84
CA ILE A 212 -2.60 17.09 -3.91
C ILE A 212 -1.81 15.89 -4.40
N GLU A 213 -0.70 16.19 -5.06
CA GLU A 213 0.14 15.20 -5.71
C GLU A 213 1.06 14.46 -4.73
N GLY A 214 1.47 13.27 -5.13
CA GLY A 214 2.48 12.51 -4.42
C GLY A 214 3.90 13.05 -4.60
N ASP A 215 4.86 12.13 -4.54
CA ASP A 215 6.28 12.41 -4.78
C ASP A 215 6.55 12.44 -6.30
N PRO A 216 7.06 13.54 -6.87
CA PRO A 216 7.33 13.65 -8.31
C PRO A 216 8.44 12.70 -8.80
N GLU A 217 9.26 12.13 -7.90
CA GLU A 217 10.24 11.08 -8.23
C GLU A 217 9.60 9.68 -8.39
N ASN A 218 8.29 9.58 -8.14
CA ASN A 218 7.47 8.39 -8.35
C ASN A 218 6.47 8.64 -9.50
N VAL A 219 6.59 7.86 -10.56
CA VAL A 219 5.73 7.97 -11.75
C VAL A 219 4.24 7.79 -11.43
N ASP A 220 3.89 7.06 -10.37
CA ASP A 220 2.50 6.87 -9.94
C ASP A 220 1.81 8.18 -9.60
N ALA A 221 2.53 9.16 -9.04
CA ALA A 221 1.97 10.48 -8.74
C ALA A 221 1.47 11.17 -10.02
N ALA A 222 2.29 11.18 -11.07
CA ALA A 222 1.93 11.75 -12.35
C ALA A 222 0.73 11.02 -13.00
N TYR A 223 0.72 9.68 -12.95
CA TYR A 223 -0.39 8.90 -13.51
C TYR A 223 -1.70 9.10 -12.74
N ARG A 224 -1.68 9.09 -11.40
CA ARG A 224 -2.88 9.35 -10.60
C ARG A 224 -3.42 10.75 -10.87
N THR A 225 -2.55 11.75 -10.95
CA THR A 225 -2.91 13.14 -11.27
C THR A 225 -3.53 13.25 -12.67
N GLU A 226 -2.87 12.74 -13.71
CA GLU A 226 -3.35 12.82 -15.09
C GLU A 226 -4.68 12.07 -15.27
N PHE A 227 -4.73 10.80 -14.83
CA PHE A 227 -5.84 9.92 -15.15
C PHE A 227 -7.10 10.20 -14.33
N SER A 228 -7.00 10.82 -13.14
CA SER A 228 -8.18 11.26 -12.39
C SER A 228 -8.91 12.40 -13.12
N VAL A 229 -8.17 13.35 -13.64
CA VAL A 229 -8.71 14.46 -14.46
C VAL A 229 -9.20 13.95 -15.81
N LYS A 230 -8.44 13.05 -16.43
CA LYS A 230 -8.80 12.43 -17.70
C LYS A 230 -10.13 11.67 -17.62
N ALA A 231 -10.38 10.93 -16.55
CA ALA A 231 -11.64 10.19 -16.38
C ALA A 231 -12.87 11.15 -16.35
N LEU A 232 -12.75 12.31 -15.71
CA LEU A 232 -13.79 13.33 -15.74
C LEU A 232 -14.04 13.86 -17.16
N THR A 233 -12.97 14.19 -17.89
CA THR A 233 -13.08 14.71 -19.26
C THR A 233 -13.58 13.67 -20.25
N ASP A 234 -13.18 12.41 -20.10
CA ASP A 234 -13.69 11.28 -20.89
C ASP A 234 -15.19 11.03 -20.64
N ALA A 235 -15.68 11.31 -19.42
CA ALA A 235 -17.11 11.32 -19.10
C ALA A 235 -17.87 12.55 -19.66
N GLY A 236 -17.17 13.45 -20.34
CA GLY A 236 -17.78 14.66 -20.95
C GLY A 236 -17.99 15.81 -19.97
N LEU A 237 -17.34 15.80 -18.82
CA LEU A 237 -17.41 16.84 -17.81
C LEU A 237 -16.33 17.90 -18.06
N GLU A 238 -16.70 19.18 -17.97
CA GLU A 238 -15.70 20.25 -17.95
C GLU A 238 -15.11 20.39 -16.57
N VAL A 239 -13.80 20.56 -16.51
CA VAL A 239 -13.04 20.66 -15.25
C VAL A 239 -12.26 21.99 -15.20
N ASN A 240 -12.01 22.48 -13.99
CA ASN A 240 -11.19 23.65 -13.74
C ASN A 240 -10.29 23.40 -12.52
N CYS A 241 -8.98 23.34 -12.75
CA CYS A 241 -8.00 23.21 -11.68
C CYS A 241 -7.81 24.56 -11.00
N LEU A 242 -8.16 24.64 -9.73
CA LEU A 242 -7.98 25.86 -8.91
C LEU A 242 -6.58 25.90 -8.29
N ASP A 243 -6.06 24.75 -7.90
CA ASP A 243 -4.74 24.61 -7.28
C ASP A 243 -4.18 23.19 -7.49
N ASP A 244 -2.86 23.09 -7.61
CA ASP A 244 -2.15 21.84 -7.83
C ASP A 244 -0.82 21.89 -7.06
N GLN A 245 -0.67 21.02 -6.04
CA GLN A 245 0.39 21.12 -5.08
C GLN A 245 0.99 19.74 -4.73
N VAL A 246 2.30 19.68 -4.56
CA VAL A 246 3.04 18.46 -4.21
C VAL A 246 3.02 18.21 -2.70
N GLY A 247 2.29 17.19 -2.27
CA GLY A 247 2.11 16.77 -0.87
C GLY A 247 3.08 15.66 -0.42
N MET A 248 3.85 15.05 -1.33
CA MET A 248 4.92 14.07 -1.01
C MET A 248 4.42 12.85 -0.22
N TRP A 249 3.19 12.39 -0.46
CA TRP A 249 2.53 11.30 0.26
C TRP A 249 2.30 11.56 1.77
N ASP A 250 2.58 12.78 2.24
CA ASP A 250 2.62 13.12 3.66
C ASP A 250 1.28 13.72 4.15
N GLN A 251 0.74 13.16 5.23
CA GLN A 251 -0.54 13.57 5.80
C GLN A 251 -0.53 15.03 6.29
N VAL A 252 0.58 15.46 6.92
CA VAL A 252 0.68 16.81 7.47
C VAL A 252 0.75 17.84 6.34
N LYS A 253 1.54 17.54 5.29
CA LYS A 253 1.59 18.37 4.09
C LYS A 253 0.23 18.44 3.39
N GLY A 254 -0.46 17.29 3.24
CA GLY A 254 -1.82 17.27 2.71
C GLY A 254 -2.76 18.20 3.48
N ALA A 255 -2.71 18.17 4.81
CA ALA A 255 -3.50 19.09 5.63
C ALA A 255 -3.12 20.56 5.42
N GLU A 256 -1.83 20.89 5.41
CA GLU A 256 -1.35 22.27 5.21
C GLU A 256 -1.74 22.83 3.84
N LEU A 257 -1.54 22.05 2.78
CA LEU A 257 -1.84 22.46 1.41
C LEU A 257 -3.33 22.67 1.20
N VAL A 258 -4.18 21.74 1.65
CA VAL A 258 -5.64 21.88 1.56
C VAL A 258 -6.16 23.05 2.40
N ALA A 259 -5.61 23.29 3.60
CA ALA A 259 -5.97 24.47 4.41
C ALA A 259 -5.64 25.77 3.67
N ASN A 260 -4.49 25.85 3.00
CA ASN A 260 -4.09 27.01 2.21
C ASN A 260 -5.03 27.21 1.02
N SER A 261 -5.32 26.16 0.24
CA SER A 261 -6.22 26.23 -0.92
C SER A 261 -7.65 26.62 -0.49
N LEU A 262 -8.16 26.06 0.64
CA LEU A 262 -9.47 26.47 1.20
C LEU A 262 -9.50 27.93 1.63
N SER A 263 -8.39 28.46 2.16
CA SER A 263 -8.29 29.87 2.50
C SER A 263 -8.28 30.78 1.27
N GLN A 264 -7.73 30.32 0.16
CA GLN A 264 -7.59 31.08 -1.08
C GLN A 264 -8.85 31.03 -1.96
N HIS A 265 -9.45 29.86 -2.11
CA HIS A 265 -10.55 29.60 -3.03
C HIS A 265 -11.90 29.39 -2.31
N GLY A 266 -11.89 29.14 -1.00
CA GLY A 266 -13.11 29.06 -0.18
C GLY A 266 -14.07 27.98 -0.65
N THR A 267 -15.30 28.40 -0.96
CA THR A 267 -16.38 27.52 -1.40
C THR A 267 -16.33 27.17 -2.89
N ASP A 268 -15.39 27.75 -3.65
CA ASP A 268 -15.25 27.43 -5.06
C ASP A 268 -14.61 26.03 -5.27
N ILE A 269 -13.90 25.49 -4.26
CA ILE A 269 -13.38 24.13 -4.33
C ILE A 269 -14.53 23.14 -4.14
N GLU A 270 -14.78 22.31 -5.15
CA GLU A 270 -15.84 21.30 -5.15
C GLU A 270 -15.29 19.89 -4.93
N VAL A 271 -14.08 19.62 -5.45
CA VAL A 271 -13.42 18.33 -5.34
C VAL A 271 -11.98 18.50 -4.88
N VAL A 272 -11.57 17.65 -3.94
CA VAL A 272 -10.17 17.49 -3.52
C VAL A 272 -9.72 16.09 -3.95
N PHE A 273 -8.81 16.04 -4.92
CA PHE A 273 -8.10 14.82 -5.27
C PHE A 273 -6.80 14.75 -4.48
N CYS A 274 -6.60 13.65 -3.75
CA CYS A 274 -5.33 13.32 -3.12
C CYS A 274 -4.77 12.05 -3.77
N ASN A 275 -3.50 12.08 -4.19
CA ASN A 275 -2.90 10.92 -4.82
C ASN A 275 -2.75 9.73 -3.86
N ASN A 276 -2.88 9.92 -2.53
CA ASN A 276 -2.99 8.82 -1.57
C ASN A 276 -3.90 9.16 -0.37
N ASP A 277 -4.21 8.15 0.42
CA ASP A 277 -5.08 8.25 1.59
C ASP A 277 -4.46 9.00 2.78
N ALA A 278 -3.14 8.93 2.95
CA ALA A 278 -2.49 9.71 4.02
C ALA A 278 -2.72 11.21 3.80
N MET A 279 -2.54 11.72 2.58
CA MET A 279 -2.86 13.10 2.24
C MET A 279 -4.37 13.39 2.32
N ALA A 280 -5.23 12.42 1.96
CA ALA A 280 -6.68 12.56 2.08
C ALA A 280 -7.13 12.69 3.55
N LEU A 281 -6.50 11.96 4.49
CA LEU A 281 -6.75 12.13 5.92
C LEU A 281 -6.38 13.53 6.40
N GLY A 282 -5.25 14.06 5.91
CA GLY A 282 -4.86 15.44 6.17
C GLY A 282 -5.85 16.46 5.59
N ALA A 283 -6.27 16.23 4.34
CA ALA A 283 -7.28 17.03 3.65
C ALA A 283 -8.61 17.06 4.41
N LEU A 284 -9.09 15.90 4.86
CA LEU A 284 -10.33 15.78 5.64
C LEU A 284 -10.28 16.65 6.91
N GLN A 285 -9.17 16.62 7.63
CA GLN A 285 -8.98 17.43 8.82
C GLN A 285 -9.09 18.93 8.51
N SER A 286 -8.54 19.38 7.39
CA SER A 286 -8.58 20.78 6.98
C SER A 286 -9.96 21.20 6.46
N ILE A 287 -10.66 20.32 5.73
CA ILE A 287 -12.03 20.51 5.27
C ILE A 287 -12.96 20.70 6.48
N GLN A 288 -12.87 19.81 7.47
CA GLN A 288 -13.67 19.90 8.70
C GLN A 288 -13.33 21.15 9.52
N SER A 289 -12.06 21.53 9.63
CA SER A 289 -11.61 22.74 10.32
C SER A 289 -12.12 24.01 9.66
N ALA A 290 -12.29 24.01 8.34
CA ALA A 290 -12.90 25.10 7.58
C ALA A 290 -14.43 25.15 7.69
N GLY A 291 -15.05 24.17 8.41
CA GLY A 291 -16.49 24.07 8.59
C GLY A 291 -17.21 23.52 7.36
N ARG A 292 -16.48 22.92 6.42
CA ARG A 292 -17.04 22.26 5.23
C ARG A 292 -17.32 20.79 5.51
N LYS A 293 -18.18 20.19 4.72
CA LYS A 293 -18.61 18.82 4.93
C LYS A 293 -18.62 18.01 3.63
N VAL A 294 -17.86 16.93 3.62
CA VAL A 294 -17.82 16.01 2.48
C VAL A 294 -19.21 15.43 2.20
N GLY A 295 -19.58 15.38 0.92
CA GLY A 295 -20.89 14.92 0.47
C GLY A 295 -22.01 15.96 0.57
N GLU A 296 -21.76 17.14 1.19
CA GLU A 296 -22.74 18.22 1.27
C GLU A 296 -22.34 19.48 0.48
N ASP A 297 -21.06 19.84 0.51
CA ASP A 297 -20.55 21.05 -0.16
C ASP A 297 -19.13 20.90 -0.75
N ILE A 298 -18.52 19.72 -0.60
CA ILE A 298 -17.20 19.36 -1.14
C ILE A 298 -17.12 17.83 -1.25
N TYR A 299 -16.30 17.33 -2.14
CA TYR A 299 -15.97 15.92 -2.27
C TYR A 299 -14.48 15.69 -2.05
N LEU A 300 -14.11 14.49 -1.55
CA LEU A 300 -12.74 14.11 -1.24
C LEU A 300 -12.48 12.67 -1.68
N VAL A 301 -11.44 12.45 -2.47
CA VAL A 301 -11.06 11.12 -2.95
C VAL A 301 -9.57 10.85 -2.70
N GLY A 302 -9.26 9.64 -2.22
CA GLY A 302 -7.90 9.15 -1.97
C GLY A 302 -7.55 7.93 -2.83
N VAL A 303 -6.42 7.30 -2.50
CA VAL A 303 -5.94 6.01 -3.01
C VAL A 303 -5.21 5.31 -1.87
N ASP A 304 -5.32 4.02 -1.76
CA ASP A 304 -4.68 2.97 -0.96
C ASP A 304 -5.70 2.13 -0.20
N ALA A 305 -6.87 2.66 0.14
CA ALA A 305 -7.87 2.08 1.02
C ALA A 305 -7.29 1.70 2.39
N LEU A 306 -6.59 2.66 3.02
CA LEU A 306 -6.19 2.51 4.42
C LEU A 306 -7.42 2.25 5.27
N THR A 307 -7.32 1.33 6.24
CA THR A 307 -8.45 0.90 7.10
C THR A 307 -9.26 2.07 7.66
N GLU A 308 -8.59 3.14 8.12
CA GLU A 308 -9.24 4.35 8.63
C GLU A 308 -10.02 5.09 7.55
N VAL A 309 -9.47 5.17 6.32
CA VAL A 309 -10.13 5.84 5.19
C VAL A 309 -11.34 5.04 4.73
N VAL A 310 -11.25 3.71 4.68
CA VAL A 310 -12.41 2.87 4.36
C VAL A 310 -13.54 3.06 5.36
N GLN A 311 -13.23 3.22 6.65
CA GLN A 311 -14.23 3.57 7.67
C GLN A 311 -14.87 4.94 7.42
N TYR A 312 -14.08 5.94 6.99
CA TYR A 312 -14.60 7.27 6.60
C TYR A 312 -15.41 7.23 5.30
N VAL A 313 -15.15 6.30 4.40
CA VAL A 313 -16.01 6.07 3.22
C VAL A 313 -17.36 5.47 3.65
N ILE A 314 -17.37 4.52 4.59
CA ILE A 314 -18.60 3.91 5.13
C ILE A 314 -19.46 4.96 5.82
N ASP A 315 -18.89 5.88 6.59
CA ASP A 315 -19.65 6.92 7.30
C ASP A 315 -19.92 8.18 6.46
N GLY A 316 -19.42 8.25 5.23
CA GLY A 316 -19.62 9.36 4.29
C GLY A 316 -18.74 10.58 4.55
N SER A 317 -17.72 10.48 5.40
CA SER A 317 -16.75 11.56 5.66
C SER A 317 -15.67 11.68 4.57
N ILE A 318 -15.46 10.64 3.78
CA ILE A 318 -14.67 10.62 2.54
C ILE A 318 -15.55 10.04 1.44
N THR A 319 -15.48 10.61 0.23
CA THR A 319 -16.35 10.21 -0.88
C THR A 319 -16.03 8.82 -1.40
N GLY A 320 -14.75 8.49 -1.48
CA GLY A 320 -14.24 7.21 -1.93
C GLY A 320 -12.72 7.16 -1.92
N THR A 321 -12.22 5.97 -2.11
CA THR A 321 -10.79 5.69 -2.28
C THR A 321 -10.62 4.58 -3.31
N VAL A 322 -9.38 4.19 -3.57
CA VAL A 322 -9.05 3.09 -4.48
C VAL A 322 -8.17 2.10 -3.74
N PHE A 323 -8.62 0.86 -3.61
CA PHE A 323 -7.85 -0.18 -2.92
C PHE A 323 -6.62 -0.54 -3.74
N ASN A 324 -5.47 -0.19 -3.20
CA ASN A 324 -4.15 -0.59 -3.63
C ASN A 324 -3.80 -1.89 -2.87
N ASN A 325 -4.00 -3.03 -3.50
CA ASN A 325 -3.96 -4.32 -2.81
C ASN A 325 -2.53 -4.68 -2.37
N HIS A 326 -2.14 -4.26 -1.16
CA HIS A 326 -0.83 -4.52 -0.60
C HIS A 326 -0.56 -6.01 -0.32
N PHE A 327 -1.60 -6.82 -0.07
CA PHE A 327 -1.47 -8.27 0.08
C PHE A 327 -1.02 -8.90 -1.25
N ALA A 328 -1.79 -8.68 -2.32
CA ALA A 328 -1.46 -9.26 -3.62
C ALA A 328 -0.10 -8.82 -4.14
N GLN A 329 0.29 -7.56 -3.90
CA GLN A 329 1.62 -7.07 -4.30
C GLN A 329 2.74 -7.68 -3.45
N ALA A 330 2.57 -7.79 -2.14
CA ALA A 330 3.58 -8.36 -1.24
C ALA A 330 3.77 -9.86 -1.48
N ASP A 331 2.66 -10.60 -1.60
CA ASP A 331 2.66 -12.02 -1.90
C ASP A 331 3.29 -12.28 -3.28
N GLY A 332 2.89 -11.50 -4.29
CA GLY A 332 3.45 -11.58 -5.63
C GLY A 332 4.96 -11.28 -5.68
N ALA A 333 5.44 -10.33 -4.85
CA ALA A 333 6.87 -10.04 -4.74
C ALA A 333 7.64 -11.19 -4.08
N ALA A 334 7.08 -11.80 -3.04
CA ALA A 334 7.65 -12.97 -2.39
C ALA A 334 7.66 -14.18 -3.33
N ASP A 335 6.56 -14.43 -4.05
CA ASP A 335 6.47 -15.52 -5.04
C ASP A 335 7.47 -15.32 -6.18
N ALA A 336 7.64 -14.08 -6.67
CA ALA A 336 8.66 -13.75 -7.66
C ALA A 336 10.08 -14.04 -7.15
N ALA A 337 10.38 -13.70 -5.90
CA ALA A 337 11.66 -14.04 -5.28
C ALA A 337 11.87 -15.56 -5.19
N ILE A 338 10.84 -16.30 -4.75
CA ILE A 338 10.85 -17.77 -4.67
C ILE A 338 11.08 -18.39 -6.06
N ASN A 339 10.38 -17.90 -7.07
CA ASN A 339 10.50 -18.41 -8.45
C ASN A 339 11.94 -18.26 -8.98
N TYR A 340 12.60 -17.13 -8.70
CA TYR A 340 14.01 -16.96 -9.07
C TYR A 340 14.93 -17.91 -8.29
N LEU A 341 14.73 -18.06 -6.97
CA LEU A 341 15.55 -18.94 -6.13
C LEU A 341 15.39 -20.42 -6.47
N THR A 342 14.23 -20.83 -6.98
CA THR A 342 13.94 -22.22 -7.38
C THR A 342 14.18 -22.48 -8.86
N GLY A 343 14.54 -21.45 -9.64
CA GLY A 343 14.80 -21.56 -11.09
C GLY A 343 13.54 -21.65 -11.94
N ALA A 344 12.36 -21.31 -11.41
CA ALA A 344 11.11 -21.29 -12.18
C ALA A 344 11.04 -20.10 -13.14
N GLY A 345 11.73 -18.97 -12.80
CA GLY A 345 11.68 -17.72 -13.56
C GLY A 345 10.36 -16.96 -13.38
N ASN A 346 10.31 -15.73 -13.89
CA ASN A 346 9.12 -14.87 -13.83
C ASN A 346 8.88 -14.17 -15.17
N GLU A 347 7.65 -13.71 -15.38
CA GLU A 347 7.39 -12.61 -16.32
C GLU A 347 8.02 -11.32 -15.78
N HIS A 348 8.46 -10.42 -16.68
CA HIS A 348 9.14 -9.18 -16.27
C HIS A 348 8.21 -8.15 -15.67
N ASN A 349 6.89 -8.25 -15.89
CA ASN A 349 5.90 -7.34 -15.35
C ASN A 349 4.71 -8.15 -14.79
N ILE A 350 4.57 -8.15 -13.47
CA ILE A 350 3.54 -8.87 -12.72
C ILE A 350 2.59 -7.82 -12.14
N GLN A 351 1.41 -7.71 -12.75
CA GLN A 351 0.43 -6.69 -12.40
C GLN A 351 -0.61 -7.20 -11.40
N CYS A 352 -0.94 -6.35 -10.42
CA CYS A 352 -2.08 -6.49 -9.53
C CYS A 352 -3.12 -5.42 -9.89
N ASP A 353 -4.41 -5.76 -9.76
CA ASP A 353 -5.49 -4.82 -10.05
C ASP A 353 -5.81 -3.94 -8.84
N TYR A 354 -6.14 -2.69 -9.13
CA TYR A 354 -6.81 -1.81 -8.18
C TYR A 354 -8.30 -2.14 -8.06
N THR A 355 -8.93 -1.73 -6.98
CA THR A 355 -10.39 -1.82 -6.80
C THR A 355 -10.96 -0.47 -6.38
N LYS A 356 -11.94 0.04 -7.14
CA LYS A 356 -12.68 1.27 -6.78
C LYS A 356 -13.48 1.03 -5.50
N VAL A 357 -13.35 1.91 -4.49
CA VAL A 357 -14.00 1.81 -3.19
C VAL A 357 -14.92 3.00 -2.96
N THR A 358 -16.19 2.70 -2.85
CA THR A 358 -17.26 3.65 -2.54
C THR A 358 -18.11 3.11 -1.40
N ALA A 359 -19.12 3.84 -0.94
CA ALA A 359 -20.04 3.38 0.10
C ALA A 359 -20.69 2.03 -0.23
N ASP A 360 -20.79 1.66 -1.52
CA ASP A 360 -21.46 0.44 -1.95
C ASP A 360 -20.67 -0.84 -1.60
N ASN A 361 -19.33 -0.76 -1.57
CA ASN A 361 -18.46 -1.93 -1.34
C ASN A 361 -17.43 -1.73 -0.21
N ALA A 362 -17.41 -0.56 0.43
CA ALA A 362 -16.40 -0.26 1.45
C ALA A 362 -16.41 -1.25 2.63
N GLN A 363 -17.61 -1.77 3.02
CA GLN A 363 -17.69 -2.77 4.09
C GLN A 363 -17.01 -4.10 3.68
N GLU A 364 -17.18 -4.55 2.44
CA GLU A 364 -16.53 -5.75 1.92
C GLU A 364 -15.00 -5.59 1.91
N ILE A 365 -14.53 -4.41 1.48
CA ILE A 365 -13.09 -4.10 1.52
C ILE A 365 -12.58 -4.06 2.96
N LEU A 366 -13.30 -3.41 3.89
CA LEU A 366 -12.91 -3.36 5.31
C LEU A 366 -12.78 -4.77 5.91
N ASP A 367 -13.72 -5.66 5.59
CA ASP A 367 -13.70 -7.04 6.07
C ASP A 367 -12.49 -7.82 5.51
N SER A 368 -12.03 -7.49 4.29
CA SER A 368 -10.85 -8.10 3.66
C SER A 368 -9.51 -7.61 4.22
N LEU A 369 -9.50 -6.48 4.90
CA LEU A 369 -8.30 -5.90 5.54
C LEU A 369 -8.05 -6.44 6.96
N SER A 370 -8.87 -7.39 7.46
CA SER A 370 -8.91 -7.82 8.88
C SER A 370 -8.12 -9.10 9.15
#